data_bc878bd1f729ce6888f9598175f86f39
#
_entry.id   bc878bd1f729ce6888f9598175f86f39
#
_cell.length_a   1.000
_cell.length_b   1.000
_cell.length_c   1.000
_cell.angle_alpha   90.00
_cell.angle_beta   90.00
_cell.angle_gamma   90.00
#
_symmetry.space_group_name_H-M   'P 1'
#
loop_
_entity.id
_entity.type
_entity.pdbx_description
1 polymer ?
#
loop_
_entity_poly.entity_id
_entity_poly.type
_entity_poly.pdbx_seq_one_letter_code
_entity_poly.pdbx_strand_id
1 'polypeptide(L)'
;AVFMTSGTTHGGKMRGRNFHPDLEVWDESMIVPFRHFIMPDRERIRIAVISPAWDMNQNSSLSRYLTKAVECCGSEGSGVFFDEHGLKFDEIIAFLNRAVSDGEPVMLMGVSSSYLYLLDYLHEHDLTFALAPDSRLFDTGGFKSTKRDITEDQMLDELEQTLGVPRHHCVNM
;
A
#
# COMPACT_ATOMS: atom_id res chain seq x y z
N ALA A 1 10.60 -1.74 -20.41
CA ALA A 1 10.13 -0.61 -19.63
C ALA A 1 11.27 0.24 -19.07
N VAL A 2 10.98 1.44 -18.63
CA VAL A 2 11.94 2.33 -17.98
C VAL A 2 11.34 2.77 -16.65
N PHE A 3 11.93 2.33 -15.55
CA PHE A 3 11.57 2.84 -14.23
C PHE A 3 12.44 4.04 -13.87
N MET A 4 11.83 5.04 -13.26
CA MET A 4 12.50 6.29 -12.91
C MET A 4 12.49 6.48 -11.39
N THR A 5 13.61 6.93 -10.83
CA THR A 5 13.67 7.33 -9.42
C THR A 5 12.89 8.62 -9.18
N SER A 6 12.47 8.87 -7.93
CA SER A 6 11.78 10.11 -7.55
C SER A 6 12.63 11.38 -7.75
N GLY A 7 13.97 11.24 -7.83
CA GLY A 7 14.89 12.36 -8.03
C GLY A 7 15.02 13.30 -6.83
N THR A 8 14.65 12.86 -5.66
CA THR A 8 14.59 13.69 -4.44
C THR A 8 15.93 14.28 -4.00
N THR A 9 17.04 13.60 -4.29
CA THR A 9 18.41 14.05 -3.90
C THR A 9 18.83 15.31 -4.63
N HIS A 10 18.28 15.61 -5.81
CA HIS A 10 18.62 16.77 -6.63
C HIS A 10 17.40 17.64 -6.98
N GLY A 11 16.43 17.75 -6.06
CA GLY A 11 15.25 18.58 -6.25
C GLY A 11 14.39 18.22 -7.46
N GLY A 12 14.39 16.95 -7.85
CA GLY A 12 13.61 16.44 -8.99
C GLY A 12 14.22 16.71 -10.38
N LYS A 13 15.35 17.43 -10.47
CA LYS A 13 15.97 17.80 -11.75
C LYS A 13 16.74 16.65 -12.42
N MET A 14 17.18 15.67 -11.65
CA MET A 14 17.87 14.48 -12.15
C MET A 14 17.19 13.22 -11.61
N ARG A 15 16.62 12.44 -12.52
CA ARG A 15 16.01 11.14 -12.20
C ARG A 15 16.84 10.01 -12.77
N GLY A 16 17.18 9.03 -11.94
CA GLY A 16 17.78 7.78 -12.40
C GLY A 16 16.80 7.03 -13.30
N ARG A 17 17.33 6.35 -14.31
CA ARG A 17 16.55 5.52 -15.24
C ARG A 17 17.07 4.11 -15.17
N ASN A 18 16.20 3.16 -14.84
CA ASN A 18 16.47 1.73 -14.84
C ASN A 18 15.74 1.07 -16.01
N PHE A 19 16.49 0.49 -16.93
CA PHE A 19 15.93 -0.14 -18.13
C PHE A 19 15.66 -1.62 -17.84
N HIS A 20 14.41 -2.02 -18.01
CA HIS A 20 13.99 -3.41 -17.92
C HIS A 20 13.49 -3.86 -19.30
N PRO A 21 14.30 -4.60 -20.06
CA PRO A 21 13.92 -5.04 -21.40
C PRO A 21 12.75 -6.01 -21.35
N ASP A 22 12.68 -6.83 -20.31
CA ASP A 22 11.65 -7.81 -20.08
C ASP A 22 10.95 -7.54 -18.73
N LEU A 23 9.66 -7.20 -18.80
CA LEU A 23 8.86 -6.97 -17.61
C LEU A 23 8.39 -8.27 -16.94
N GLU A 24 8.31 -9.38 -17.67
CA GLU A 24 7.91 -10.66 -17.09
C GLU A 24 8.96 -11.14 -16.09
N VAL A 25 10.24 -11.01 -16.45
CA VAL A 25 11.36 -11.31 -15.53
C VAL A 25 11.31 -10.42 -14.28
N TRP A 26 10.99 -9.14 -14.45
CA TRP A 26 10.86 -8.23 -13.33
C TRP A 26 9.67 -8.61 -12.43
N ASP A 27 8.52 -8.91 -13.03
CA ASP A 27 7.30 -9.32 -12.32
C ASP A 27 7.56 -10.60 -11.49
N GLU A 28 8.22 -11.60 -12.06
CA GLU A 28 8.60 -12.84 -11.35
C GLU A 28 9.59 -12.56 -10.21
N SER A 29 10.57 -11.69 -10.43
CA SER A 29 11.55 -11.32 -9.41
C SER A 29 10.91 -10.62 -8.20
N MET A 30 9.75 -10.03 -8.38
CA MET A 30 8.97 -9.35 -7.36
C MET A 30 7.97 -10.27 -6.68
N ILE A 31 7.18 -11.06 -7.46
CA ILE A 31 6.06 -11.82 -6.89
C ILE A 31 6.53 -13.01 -6.03
N VAL A 32 7.63 -13.63 -6.36
CA VAL A 32 8.18 -14.75 -5.59
C VAL A 32 8.58 -14.33 -4.17
N PRO A 33 9.41 -13.27 -3.97
CA PRO A 33 9.68 -12.75 -2.63
C PRO A 33 8.43 -12.22 -1.91
N PHE A 34 7.51 -11.56 -2.64
CA PHE A 34 6.26 -11.08 -2.06
C PHE A 34 5.47 -12.22 -1.40
N ARG A 35 5.25 -13.33 -2.12
CA ARG A 35 4.58 -14.51 -1.58
C ARG A 35 5.33 -15.10 -0.38
N HIS A 36 6.65 -15.18 -0.46
CA HIS A 36 7.45 -15.80 0.58
C HIS A 36 7.49 -14.99 1.89
N PHE A 37 7.65 -13.67 1.79
CA PHE A 37 7.87 -12.81 2.96
C PHE A 37 6.61 -12.09 3.43
N ILE A 38 5.70 -11.75 2.52
CA ILE A 38 4.51 -10.96 2.84
C ILE A 38 3.27 -11.85 3.01
N MET A 39 3.21 -12.96 2.29
CA MET A 39 2.07 -13.89 2.29
C MET A 39 2.48 -15.36 2.50
N PRO A 40 3.31 -15.68 3.53
CA PRO A 40 3.81 -17.04 3.70
C PRO A 40 2.72 -18.08 4.08
N ASP A 41 1.58 -17.58 4.57
CA ASP A 41 0.49 -18.34 5.16
C ASP A 41 -0.71 -18.54 4.22
N ARG A 42 -0.74 -17.83 3.08
CA ARG A 42 -1.89 -17.87 2.16
C ARG A 42 -1.51 -17.52 0.73
N GLU A 43 -2.28 -18.01 -0.23
CA GLU A 43 -2.09 -17.71 -1.66
C GLU A 43 -2.77 -16.42 -2.09
N ARG A 44 -3.92 -16.09 -1.49
CA ARG A 44 -4.72 -14.91 -1.81
C ARG A 44 -5.22 -14.22 -0.56
N ILE A 45 -5.33 -12.90 -0.65
CA ILE A 45 -5.92 -12.03 0.36
C ILE A 45 -6.64 -10.88 -0.34
N ARG A 46 -7.67 -10.30 0.26
CA ARG A 46 -8.30 -9.09 -0.28
C ARG A 46 -7.36 -7.90 -0.05
N ILE A 47 -6.95 -7.24 -1.15
CA ILE A 47 -5.92 -6.19 -1.14
C ILE A 47 -6.54 -4.85 -1.52
N ALA A 48 -6.30 -3.84 -0.68
CA ALA A 48 -6.54 -2.44 -0.99
C ALA A 48 -5.21 -1.72 -1.24
N VAL A 49 -4.97 -1.29 -2.48
CA VAL A 49 -3.84 -0.42 -2.82
C VAL A 49 -4.29 1.03 -2.64
N ILE A 50 -3.61 1.74 -1.74
CA ILE A 50 -3.86 3.14 -1.40
C ILE A 50 -2.78 4.08 -1.96
N SER A 51 -2.29 3.78 -3.15
CA SER A 51 -1.26 4.53 -3.88
C SER A 51 -1.51 4.43 -5.37
N PRO A 52 -0.89 5.30 -6.21
CA PRO A 52 -1.09 5.26 -7.65
C PRO A 52 -0.78 3.90 -8.27
N ALA A 53 -1.69 3.42 -9.12
CA ALA A 53 -1.53 2.20 -9.88
C ALA A 53 -0.60 2.36 -11.10
N TRP A 54 -0.31 1.24 -11.77
CA TRP A 54 0.57 1.20 -12.94
C TRP A 54 0.08 2.05 -14.11
N ASP A 55 -1.21 2.09 -14.38
CA ASP A 55 -1.83 2.90 -15.44
C ASP A 55 -1.65 4.40 -15.21
N MET A 56 -1.60 4.84 -13.97
CA MET A 56 -1.36 6.23 -13.59
C MET A 56 0.12 6.63 -13.64
N ASN A 57 1.03 5.68 -13.41
CA ASN A 57 2.48 5.96 -13.34
C ASN A 57 3.33 4.80 -13.87
N GLN A 58 3.39 4.68 -15.20
CA GLN A 58 4.13 3.62 -15.90
C GLN A 58 5.67 3.72 -15.79
N ASN A 59 6.19 4.78 -15.17
CA ASN A 59 7.62 4.91 -14.87
C ASN A 59 7.96 4.56 -13.41
N SER A 60 6.98 4.14 -12.62
CA SER A 60 7.16 3.75 -11.22
C SER A 60 7.21 2.23 -11.06
N SER A 61 8.37 1.74 -10.61
CA SER A 61 8.49 0.33 -10.21
C SER A 61 7.54 -0.03 -9.06
N LEU A 62 7.30 0.91 -8.14
CA LEU A 62 6.37 0.73 -7.05
C LEU A 62 4.93 0.56 -7.56
N SER A 63 4.45 1.44 -8.45
CA SER A 63 3.11 1.32 -9.03
C SER A 63 2.92 -0.02 -9.76
N ARG A 64 3.97 -0.49 -10.47
CA ARG A 64 3.98 -1.83 -11.08
C ARG A 64 3.87 -2.92 -10.02
N TYR A 65 4.68 -2.83 -8.97
CA TYR A 65 4.70 -3.78 -7.87
C TYR A 65 3.33 -3.93 -7.21
N LEU A 66 2.72 -2.80 -6.81
CA LEU A 66 1.42 -2.80 -6.14
C LEU A 66 0.30 -3.37 -7.05
N THR A 67 0.29 -2.99 -8.33
CA THR A 67 -0.67 -3.51 -9.30
C THR A 67 -0.50 -5.02 -9.50
N LYS A 68 0.73 -5.51 -9.64
CA LYS A 68 1.02 -6.93 -9.79
C LYS A 68 0.67 -7.74 -8.55
N ALA A 69 0.87 -7.21 -7.35
CA ALA A 69 0.44 -7.87 -6.12
C ALA A 69 -1.07 -8.10 -6.11
N VAL A 70 -1.88 -7.12 -6.55
CA VAL A 70 -3.34 -7.28 -6.70
C VAL A 70 -3.68 -8.35 -7.74
N GLU A 71 -3.06 -8.31 -8.93
CA GLU A 71 -3.34 -9.27 -10.01
C GLU A 71 -3.01 -10.72 -9.60
N CYS A 72 -1.88 -10.92 -8.97
CA CYS A 72 -1.36 -12.26 -8.65
C CYS A 72 -1.85 -12.83 -7.32
N CYS A 73 -2.11 -11.99 -6.32
CA CYS A 73 -2.41 -12.39 -4.95
C CYS A 73 -3.74 -11.82 -4.41
N GLY A 74 -4.39 -10.91 -5.14
CA GLY A 74 -5.67 -10.35 -4.74
C GLY A 74 -6.82 -11.36 -4.85
N SER A 75 -7.70 -11.41 -3.85
CA SER A 75 -9.00 -12.08 -3.91
C SER A 75 -10.10 -11.12 -4.35
N GLU A 76 -11.34 -11.60 -4.46
CA GLU A 76 -12.49 -10.78 -4.84
C GLU A 76 -12.63 -9.55 -3.94
N GLY A 77 -12.89 -8.39 -4.56
CA GLY A 77 -12.97 -7.09 -3.89
C GLY A 77 -11.61 -6.41 -3.69
N SER A 78 -10.51 -6.99 -4.20
CA SER A 78 -9.22 -6.30 -4.27
C SER A 78 -9.23 -5.21 -5.33
N GLY A 79 -8.47 -4.14 -5.11
CA GLY A 79 -8.38 -3.05 -6.08
C GLY A 79 -7.45 -1.92 -5.69
N VAL A 80 -7.45 -0.90 -6.55
CA VAL A 80 -6.71 0.35 -6.33
C VAL A 80 -7.70 1.43 -5.92
N PHE A 81 -7.49 1.99 -4.74
CA PHE A 81 -8.35 3.00 -4.11
C PHE A 81 -7.68 4.38 -4.15
N PHE A 82 -7.12 4.71 -5.31
CA PHE A 82 -6.41 5.95 -5.57
C PHE A 82 -6.67 6.39 -7.02
N ASP A 83 -6.90 7.69 -7.25
CA ASP A 83 -7.08 8.30 -8.56
C ASP A 83 -6.34 9.64 -8.66
N GLU A 84 -6.63 10.44 -9.69
CA GLU A 84 -6.03 11.76 -9.91
C GLU A 84 -6.36 12.79 -8.82
N HIS A 85 -7.37 12.54 -7.99
CA HIS A 85 -7.75 13.38 -6.85
C HIS A 85 -7.15 12.90 -5.53
N GLY A 86 -6.50 11.73 -5.51
CA GLY A 86 -5.86 11.13 -4.33
C GLY A 86 -6.56 9.87 -3.84
N LEU A 87 -6.64 9.70 -2.52
CA LEU A 87 -7.30 8.56 -1.89
C LEU A 87 -8.83 8.64 -2.05
N LYS A 88 -9.41 7.52 -2.49
CA LYS A 88 -10.85 7.32 -2.66
C LYS A 88 -11.46 6.91 -1.32
N PHE A 89 -11.59 7.86 -0.40
CA PHE A 89 -11.95 7.59 1.00
C PHE A 89 -13.24 6.80 1.15
N ASP A 90 -14.32 7.16 0.45
CA ASP A 90 -15.60 6.45 0.55
C ASP A 90 -15.47 4.97 0.17
N GLU A 91 -14.70 4.68 -0.89
CA GLU A 91 -14.45 3.31 -1.32
C GLU A 91 -13.55 2.55 -0.34
N ILE A 92 -12.55 3.23 0.27
CA ILE A 92 -11.70 2.64 1.32
C ILE A 92 -12.54 2.31 2.56
N ILE A 93 -13.42 3.23 2.99
CA ILE A 93 -14.31 2.99 4.13
C ILE A 93 -15.27 1.82 3.85
N ALA A 94 -15.83 1.75 2.64
CA ALA A 94 -16.67 0.62 2.24
C ALA A 94 -15.89 -0.71 2.25
N PHE A 95 -14.63 -0.70 1.78
CA PHE A 95 -13.73 -1.85 1.85
C PHE A 95 -13.47 -2.30 3.28
N LEU A 96 -13.13 -1.37 4.19
CA LEU A 96 -12.84 -1.66 5.59
C LEU A 96 -14.08 -2.18 6.33
N ASN A 97 -15.24 -1.56 6.13
CA ASN A 97 -16.52 -2.02 6.69
C ASN A 97 -16.85 -3.45 6.24
N ARG A 98 -16.67 -3.75 4.97
CA ARG A 98 -16.87 -5.09 4.44
C ARG A 98 -15.89 -6.09 5.06
N ALA A 99 -14.61 -5.72 5.21
CA ALA A 99 -13.60 -6.58 5.84
C ALA A 99 -13.97 -6.94 7.28
N VAL A 100 -14.44 -5.97 8.06
CA VAL A 100 -14.92 -6.18 9.43
C VAL A 100 -16.17 -7.08 9.44
N SER A 101 -17.14 -6.81 8.55
CA SER A 101 -18.38 -7.59 8.46
C SER A 101 -18.15 -9.05 8.05
N ASP A 102 -17.26 -9.28 7.11
CA ASP A 102 -16.93 -10.61 6.61
C ASP A 102 -16.07 -11.40 7.63
N GLY A 103 -15.35 -10.71 8.51
CA GLY A 103 -14.37 -11.30 9.43
C GLY A 103 -13.15 -11.89 8.70
N GLU A 104 -12.91 -11.49 7.46
CA GLU A 104 -11.83 -11.97 6.62
C GLU A 104 -10.61 -11.04 6.74
N PRO A 105 -9.39 -11.59 6.86
CA PRO A 105 -8.20 -10.76 6.88
C PRO A 105 -7.99 -10.08 5.53
N VAL A 106 -7.48 -8.84 5.60
CA VAL A 106 -7.22 -8.00 4.43
C VAL A 106 -5.80 -7.43 4.46
N MET A 107 -5.33 -6.94 3.32
CA MET A 107 -4.06 -6.25 3.21
C MET A 107 -4.26 -4.84 2.64
N LEU A 108 -3.73 -3.83 3.32
CA LEU A 108 -3.57 -2.50 2.75
C LEU A 108 -2.13 -2.34 2.27
N MET A 109 -1.94 -1.77 1.07
CA MET A 109 -0.63 -1.56 0.47
C MET A 109 -0.46 -0.13 0.00
N GLY A 110 0.61 0.53 0.43
CA GLY A 110 0.84 1.91 0.02
C GLY A 110 2.19 2.46 0.47
N VAL A 111 2.30 3.78 0.39
CA VAL A 111 3.42 4.56 0.93
C VAL A 111 3.03 5.18 2.26
N SER A 112 4.00 5.48 3.13
CA SER A 112 3.75 6.06 4.46
C SER A 112 2.86 7.30 4.40
N SER A 113 3.06 8.18 3.41
CA SER A 113 2.21 9.37 3.25
C SER A 113 0.74 9.04 2.98
N SER A 114 0.44 7.97 2.24
CA SER A 114 -0.95 7.55 2.00
C SER A 114 -1.62 7.04 3.29
N TYR A 115 -0.88 6.31 4.12
CA TYR A 115 -1.36 5.90 5.44
C TYR A 115 -1.64 7.09 6.35
N LEU A 116 -0.79 8.11 6.34
CA LEU A 116 -1.02 9.32 7.14
C LEU A 116 -2.26 10.09 6.68
N TYR A 117 -2.48 10.22 5.36
CA TYR A 117 -3.71 10.84 4.85
C TYR A 117 -4.96 10.01 5.21
N LEU A 118 -4.85 8.69 5.19
CA LEU A 118 -5.94 7.82 5.62
C LEU A 118 -6.22 7.99 7.12
N LEU A 119 -5.19 7.99 7.97
CA LEU A 119 -5.32 8.22 9.42
C LEU A 119 -5.94 9.57 9.73
N ASP A 120 -5.51 10.65 9.06
CA ASP A 120 -6.07 11.98 9.25
C ASP A 120 -7.57 11.98 8.94
N TYR A 121 -7.98 11.36 7.83
CA TYR A 121 -9.39 11.23 7.46
C TYR A 121 -10.18 10.42 8.48
N LEU A 122 -9.64 9.27 8.92
CA LEU A 122 -10.31 8.41 9.90
C LEU A 122 -10.50 9.13 11.25
N HIS A 123 -9.49 9.86 11.71
CA HIS A 123 -9.56 10.66 12.94
C HIS A 123 -10.55 11.82 12.82
N GLU A 124 -10.59 12.53 11.69
CA GLU A 124 -11.52 13.63 11.45
C GLU A 124 -12.99 13.17 11.50
N HIS A 125 -13.24 11.89 11.16
CA HIS A 125 -14.59 11.32 11.13
C HIS A 125 -14.88 10.36 12.30
N ASP A 126 -14.02 10.31 13.33
CA ASP A 126 -14.15 9.42 14.49
C ASP A 126 -14.34 7.93 14.09
N LEU A 127 -13.64 7.48 13.04
CA LEU A 127 -13.74 6.13 12.51
C LEU A 127 -12.60 5.26 13.02
N THR A 128 -12.95 4.07 13.53
CA THR A 128 -12.02 3.00 13.88
C THR A 128 -12.53 1.66 13.38
N PHE A 129 -11.63 0.74 13.11
CA PHE A 129 -11.93 -0.59 12.58
C PHE A 129 -11.21 -1.64 13.40
N ALA A 130 -11.88 -2.76 13.67
CA ALA A 130 -11.27 -3.95 14.24
C ALA A 130 -11.13 -4.99 13.13
N LEU A 131 -10.10 -4.85 12.31
CA LEU A 131 -9.84 -5.79 11.22
C LEU A 131 -9.53 -7.19 11.77
N ALA A 132 -9.88 -8.22 11.00
CA ALA A 132 -9.66 -9.60 11.39
C ALA A 132 -8.17 -9.88 11.70
N PRO A 133 -7.85 -10.79 12.64
CA PRO A 133 -6.50 -11.28 12.84
C PRO A 133 -5.86 -11.70 11.52
N ASP A 134 -4.55 -11.56 11.38
CA ASP A 134 -3.78 -11.78 10.15
C ASP A 134 -4.02 -10.75 9.03
N SER A 135 -4.84 -9.72 9.25
CA SER A 135 -4.80 -8.51 8.41
C SER A 135 -3.42 -7.87 8.51
N ARG A 136 -2.95 -7.29 7.41
CA ARG A 136 -1.58 -6.77 7.36
C ARG A 136 -1.48 -5.47 6.56
N LEU A 137 -0.45 -4.71 6.88
CA LEU A 137 -0.13 -3.47 6.20
C LEU A 137 1.23 -3.63 5.50
N PHE A 138 1.30 -3.18 4.27
CA PHE A 138 2.55 -3.15 3.50
C PHE A 138 2.89 -1.70 3.18
N ASP A 139 3.88 -1.16 3.88
CA ASP A 139 4.39 0.19 3.69
C ASP A 139 5.72 0.15 2.94
N THR A 140 5.86 0.98 1.93
CA THR A 140 7.10 1.10 1.15
C THR A 140 7.90 2.35 1.53
N GLY A 141 7.59 2.93 2.68
CA GLY A 141 8.22 4.14 3.18
C GLY A 141 7.78 5.42 2.45
N GLY A 142 8.44 6.51 2.74
CA GLY A 142 8.20 7.78 2.05
C GLY A 142 7.33 8.77 2.83
N PHE A 143 7.86 9.29 3.94
CA PHE A 143 7.27 10.43 4.68
C PHE A 143 7.40 11.78 3.97
N LYS A 144 7.88 11.77 2.72
CA LYS A 144 8.10 12.97 1.94
C LYS A 144 6.76 13.57 1.55
N SER A 145 6.56 14.84 1.87
CA SER A 145 5.35 15.64 1.55
C SER A 145 4.22 15.60 2.57
N THR A 146 4.40 15.03 3.75
CA THR A 146 3.40 15.12 4.81
C THR A 146 3.58 16.40 5.61
N LYS A 147 2.46 16.97 6.07
CA LYS A 147 2.46 18.13 6.99
C LYS A 147 2.69 17.71 8.46
N ARG A 148 2.65 16.40 8.72
CA ARG A 148 2.82 15.83 10.05
C ARG A 148 4.30 15.60 10.33
N ASP A 149 4.77 16.08 11.48
CA ASP A 149 6.05 15.69 12.06
C ASP A 149 5.81 14.46 12.94
N ILE A 150 5.89 13.30 12.33
CA ILE A 150 5.58 12.02 12.97
C ILE A 150 6.66 10.99 12.64
N THR A 151 7.03 10.18 13.63
CA THR A 151 7.95 9.06 13.42
C THR A 151 7.21 7.84 12.85
N GLU A 152 7.96 6.91 12.27
CA GLU A 152 7.41 5.63 11.82
C GLU A 152 6.74 4.87 12.96
N ASP A 153 7.36 4.82 14.14
CA ASP A 153 6.80 4.18 15.34
C ASP A 153 5.45 4.77 15.73
N GLN A 154 5.32 6.09 15.72
CA GLN A 154 4.07 6.77 16.03
C GLN A 154 2.97 6.46 14.99
N MET A 155 3.34 6.43 13.70
CA MET A 155 2.40 6.04 12.64
C MET A 155 1.91 4.60 12.83
N LEU A 156 2.81 3.67 13.15
CA LEU A 156 2.45 2.27 13.39
C LEU A 156 1.54 2.12 14.61
N ASP A 157 1.79 2.86 15.69
CA ASP A 157 0.93 2.87 16.87
C ASP A 157 -0.48 3.40 16.55
N GLU A 158 -0.58 4.48 15.76
CA GLU A 158 -1.87 5.01 15.31
C GLU A 158 -2.62 4.01 14.39
N LEU A 159 -1.90 3.34 13.48
CA LEU A 159 -2.49 2.32 12.61
C LEU A 159 -3.02 1.11 13.40
N GLU A 160 -2.27 0.64 14.41
CA GLU A 160 -2.72 -0.42 15.30
C GLU A 160 -3.99 -0.01 16.07
N GLN A 161 -4.01 1.20 16.63
CA GLN A 161 -5.17 1.73 17.37
C GLN A 161 -6.39 1.93 16.47
N THR A 162 -6.20 2.39 15.23
CA THR A 162 -7.29 2.78 14.33
C THR A 162 -7.82 1.62 13.49
N LEU A 163 -6.95 0.69 13.08
CA LEU A 163 -7.32 -0.44 12.20
C LEU A 163 -7.30 -1.79 12.90
N GLY A 164 -6.75 -1.89 14.10
CA GLY A 164 -6.60 -3.15 14.83
C GLY A 164 -5.54 -4.09 14.25
N VAL A 165 -4.64 -3.60 13.38
CA VAL A 165 -3.57 -4.41 12.80
C VAL A 165 -2.32 -4.32 13.67
N PRO A 166 -1.86 -5.43 14.28
CA PRO A 166 -0.70 -5.41 15.16
C PRO A 166 0.58 -5.00 14.42
N ARG A 167 1.47 -4.29 15.10
CA ARG A 167 2.74 -3.80 14.51
C ARG A 167 3.57 -4.87 13.80
N HIS A 168 3.59 -6.11 14.32
CA HIS A 168 4.31 -7.22 13.68
C HIS A 168 3.68 -7.72 12.37
N HIS A 169 2.47 -7.27 12.04
CA HIS A 169 1.82 -7.45 10.74
C HIS A 169 1.97 -6.22 9.82
N CYS A 170 2.73 -5.21 10.25
CA CYS A 170 3.11 -4.09 9.42
C CYS A 170 4.49 -4.37 8.81
N VAL A 171 4.54 -4.58 7.51
CA VAL A 171 5.79 -4.87 6.80
C VAL A 171 6.24 -3.61 6.08
N ASN A 172 7.45 -3.18 6.37
CA ASN A 172 8.12 -2.08 5.67
C ASN A 172 9.15 -2.67 4.67
N MET A 173 9.18 -2.11 3.45
CA MET A 173 10.08 -2.53 2.38
C MET A 173 11.31 -1.60 2.29
#